data_43f0415da4fd3a853a77142b3c3e4a20
#
_entry.id   43f0415da4fd3a853a77142b3c3e4a20
#
_cell.length_a   1.000
_cell.length_b   1.000
_cell.length_c   1.000
_cell.angle_alpha   90.00
_cell.angle_beta   90.00
_cell.angle_gamma   90.00
#
_symmetry.space_group_name_H-M   'P 1'
#
loop_
_entity.id
_entity.type
_entity.pdbx_description
1 polymer ?
#
loop_
_entity_poly.entity_id
_entity_poly.type
_entity_poly.pdbx_seq_one_letter_code
_entity_poly.pdbx_strand_id
1 'polypeptide(L)'
;ELGTDYVDIWYLHGKDSPEALTDELLEAQETARKDGKIRFAGVSTHRVAAIADAVIKTGKLQVVLASYNFTMGADAEDAINKLHKAGIGVVAMKVMAGGRRGRQPRPELSRPGGMAAALRWVLKNQGVATSVPSMTDIEQLEENFKTMSQKFSDADQKILTARLEEIRTEYCRMCGRCDGKCPQGLPVSDVLRYLTYAEGYGQFALGREHFLQLPERLRSVRCGECASCPIRCPNGVQVTRRLIRAQELFA
;
A
#
# COMPACT_ATOMS: atom_id res chain seq x y z
N GLU A 1 26.69 -3.40 8.30
CA GLU A 1 25.64 -2.68 9.03
C GLU A 1 24.60 -3.63 9.62
N LEU A 2 24.28 -4.74 8.94
CA LEU A 2 23.34 -5.75 9.44
C LEU A 2 24.00 -6.82 10.33
N GLY A 3 25.32 -6.89 10.38
CA GLY A 3 26.04 -7.89 11.15
C GLY A 3 25.89 -9.33 10.62
N THR A 4 25.49 -9.48 9.36
CA THR A 4 25.32 -10.77 8.67
C THR A 4 25.74 -10.62 7.21
N ASP A 5 26.12 -11.72 6.58
CA ASP A 5 26.52 -11.82 5.18
C ASP A 5 25.37 -12.21 4.24
N TYR A 6 24.19 -12.51 4.80
CA TYR A 6 22.97 -12.81 4.03
C TYR A 6 21.73 -12.16 4.63
N VAL A 7 20.66 -12.10 3.84
CA VAL A 7 19.30 -11.79 4.30
C VAL A 7 18.35 -12.89 3.84
N ASP A 8 17.26 -13.11 4.59
CA ASP A 8 16.29 -14.16 4.23
C ASP A 8 15.52 -13.78 2.97
N ILE A 9 15.02 -12.55 2.88
CA ILE A 9 14.23 -12.09 1.73
C ILE A 9 14.77 -10.74 1.25
N TRP A 10 15.05 -10.65 -0.06
CA TRP A 10 15.34 -9.39 -0.73
C TRP A 10 14.19 -9.00 -1.66
N TYR A 11 13.53 -7.85 -1.38
CA TYR A 11 12.43 -7.33 -2.18
C TYR A 11 12.90 -6.33 -3.25
N LEU A 12 12.52 -6.55 -4.51
CA LEU A 12 12.50 -5.47 -5.52
C LEU A 12 11.43 -4.47 -5.12
N HIS A 13 11.83 -3.26 -4.75
CA HIS A 13 10.93 -2.30 -4.13
C HIS A 13 9.99 -1.62 -5.14
N GLY A 14 8.69 -1.49 -4.78
CA GLY A 14 7.74 -0.62 -5.45
C GLY A 14 7.42 -0.99 -6.90
N LYS A 15 7.28 -2.27 -7.23
CA LYS A 15 6.95 -2.74 -8.57
C LYS A 15 5.42 -2.82 -8.74
N ASP A 16 4.83 -1.78 -9.31
CA ASP A 16 3.38 -1.59 -9.39
C ASP A 16 2.79 -1.91 -10.79
N SER A 17 3.62 -2.40 -11.73
CA SER A 17 3.19 -2.89 -13.04
C SER A 17 4.03 -4.10 -13.48
N PRO A 18 3.51 -4.95 -14.41
CA PRO A 18 4.25 -6.09 -14.96
C PRO A 18 5.59 -5.69 -15.61
N GLU A 19 5.63 -4.57 -16.31
CA GLU A 19 6.80 -4.07 -17.06
C GLU A 19 7.94 -3.66 -16.10
N ALA A 20 7.61 -3.37 -14.83
CA ALA A 20 8.60 -3.05 -13.81
C ALA A 20 9.38 -4.29 -13.30
N LEU A 21 8.95 -5.50 -13.66
CA LEU A 21 9.64 -6.77 -13.38
C LEU A 21 10.56 -7.13 -14.54
N THR A 22 11.64 -6.37 -14.71
CA THR A 22 12.58 -6.58 -15.81
C THR A 22 13.47 -7.83 -15.59
N ASP A 23 13.90 -8.47 -16.67
CA ASP A 23 14.77 -9.64 -16.60
C ASP A 23 16.07 -9.33 -15.84
N GLU A 24 16.66 -8.14 -16.04
CA GLU A 24 17.86 -7.70 -15.34
C GLU A 24 17.69 -7.73 -13.80
N LEU A 25 16.57 -7.24 -13.28
CA LEU A 25 16.30 -7.23 -11.84
C LEU A 25 16.09 -8.64 -11.29
N LEU A 26 15.39 -9.49 -12.05
CA LEU A 26 15.17 -10.89 -11.68
C LEU A 26 16.47 -11.70 -11.70
N GLU A 27 17.34 -11.46 -12.67
CA GLU A 27 18.66 -12.09 -12.76
C GLU A 27 19.59 -11.65 -11.64
N ALA A 28 19.53 -10.37 -11.23
CA ALA A 28 20.29 -9.87 -10.09
C ALA A 28 19.90 -10.60 -8.79
N GLN A 29 18.59 -10.82 -8.55
CA GLN A 29 18.14 -11.61 -7.39
C GLN A 29 18.55 -13.08 -7.50
N GLU A 30 18.48 -13.67 -8.69
CA GLU A 30 18.88 -15.05 -8.90
C GLU A 30 20.38 -15.25 -8.64
N THR A 31 21.22 -14.31 -9.10
CA THR A 31 22.66 -14.27 -8.81
C THR A 31 22.91 -14.16 -7.32
N ALA A 32 22.27 -13.22 -6.62
CA ALA A 32 22.40 -13.07 -5.17
C ALA A 32 21.99 -14.33 -4.39
N ARG A 33 20.98 -15.07 -4.90
CA ARG A 33 20.56 -16.34 -4.31
C ARG A 33 21.59 -17.45 -4.53
N LYS A 34 22.17 -17.55 -5.74
CA LYS A 34 23.26 -18.50 -6.05
C LYS A 34 24.50 -18.23 -5.20
N ASP A 35 24.81 -16.95 -4.95
CA ASP A 35 25.91 -16.51 -4.10
C ASP A 35 25.65 -16.69 -2.59
N GLY A 36 24.48 -17.20 -2.19
CA GLY A 36 24.08 -17.38 -0.79
C GLY A 36 23.77 -16.08 -0.03
N LYS A 37 23.69 -14.94 -0.73
CA LYS A 37 23.40 -13.63 -0.11
C LYS A 37 21.94 -13.43 0.25
N ILE A 38 21.04 -14.16 -0.41
CA ILE A 38 19.62 -14.20 -0.09
C ILE A 38 19.10 -15.63 -0.13
N ARG A 39 18.06 -15.91 0.66
CA ARG A 39 17.35 -17.21 0.62
C ARG A 39 16.21 -17.18 -0.38
N PHE A 40 15.43 -16.09 -0.38
CA PHE A 40 14.23 -15.95 -1.20
C PHE A 40 14.24 -14.60 -1.93
N ALA A 41 13.85 -14.64 -3.19
CA ALA A 41 13.60 -13.46 -4.01
C ALA A 41 12.18 -12.98 -3.82
N GLY A 42 11.99 -11.69 -3.60
CA GLY A 42 10.70 -11.09 -3.39
C GLY A 42 10.48 -9.81 -4.19
N VAL A 43 9.24 -9.34 -4.17
CA VAL A 43 8.84 -8.06 -4.75
C VAL A 43 7.87 -7.34 -3.82
N SER A 44 7.95 -6.01 -3.72
CA SER A 44 6.95 -5.22 -3.03
C SER A 44 6.08 -4.44 -4.02
N THR A 45 4.78 -4.35 -3.72
CA THR A 45 3.81 -3.67 -4.58
C THR A 45 2.67 -3.04 -3.79
N HIS A 46 2.15 -1.91 -4.31
CA HIS A 46 0.89 -1.35 -3.87
C HIS A 46 -0.30 -1.84 -4.73
N ARG A 47 -0.03 -2.56 -5.83
CA ARG A 47 -1.01 -2.98 -6.84
C ARG A 47 -0.93 -4.48 -7.09
N VAL A 48 -1.18 -5.27 -6.05
CA VAL A 48 -1.05 -6.73 -6.13
C VAL A 48 -1.89 -7.32 -7.28
N ALA A 49 -3.10 -6.81 -7.50
CA ALA A 49 -3.95 -7.26 -8.61
C ALA A 49 -3.35 -7.00 -9.99
N ALA A 50 -2.51 -5.97 -10.14
CA ALA A 50 -1.89 -5.66 -11.43
C ALA A 50 -0.71 -6.58 -11.76
N ILE A 51 0.01 -7.07 -10.74
CA ILE A 51 1.28 -7.81 -10.96
C ILE A 51 1.20 -9.30 -10.65
N ALA A 52 0.16 -9.79 -9.99
CA ALA A 52 0.10 -11.19 -9.52
C ALA A 52 0.35 -12.21 -10.63
N ASP A 53 -0.31 -12.07 -11.78
CA ASP A 53 -0.15 -12.99 -12.90
C ASP A 53 1.28 -12.92 -13.50
N ALA A 54 1.87 -11.73 -13.57
CA ALA A 54 3.26 -11.57 -14.00
C ALA A 54 4.24 -12.20 -13.01
N VAL A 55 4.04 -12.01 -11.71
CA VAL A 55 4.87 -12.63 -10.65
C VAL A 55 4.84 -14.15 -10.79
N ILE A 56 3.66 -14.74 -10.92
CA ILE A 56 3.50 -16.20 -11.10
C ILE A 56 4.23 -16.66 -12.36
N LYS A 57 4.06 -15.93 -13.47
CA LYS A 57 4.65 -16.27 -14.77
C LYS A 57 6.19 -16.27 -14.75
N THR A 58 6.82 -15.41 -13.93
CA THR A 58 8.30 -15.38 -13.84
C THR A 58 8.88 -16.70 -13.33
N GLY A 59 8.18 -17.40 -12.43
CA GLY A 59 8.68 -18.57 -11.72
C GLY A 59 9.90 -18.31 -10.81
N LYS A 60 10.34 -17.04 -10.70
CA LYS A 60 11.58 -16.65 -10.01
C LYS A 60 11.34 -16.00 -8.64
N LEU A 61 10.12 -15.55 -8.35
CA LEU A 61 9.76 -14.85 -7.12
C LEU A 61 9.02 -15.78 -6.15
N GLN A 62 9.43 -15.79 -4.88
CA GLN A 62 8.86 -16.64 -3.84
C GLN A 62 8.01 -15.88 -2.83
N VAL A 63 8.20 -14.54 -2.73
CA VAL A 63 7.50 -13.73 -1.72
C VAL A 63 7.01 -12.41 -2.34
N VAL A 64 5.77 -12.03 -2.02
CA VAL A 64 5.21 -10.72 -2.37
C VAL A 64 4.85 -9.95 -1.11
N LEU A 65 5.45 -8.77 -0.94
CA LEU A 65 5.04 -7.79 0.07
C LEU A 65 3.99 -6.87 -0.55
N ALA A 66 2.73 -7.10 -0.25
CA ALA A 66 1.58 -6.44 -0.90
C ALA A 66 0.86 -5.47 0.03
N SER A 67 0.47 -4.30 -0.48
CA SER A 67 -0.55 -3.51 0.19
C SER A 67 -1.85 -4.31 0.23
N TYR A 68 -2.37 -4.56 1.45
CA TYR A 68 -3.64 -5.25 1.64
C TYR A 68 -4.33 -4.80 2.93
N ASN A 69 -5.55 -4.31 2.81
CA ASN A 69 -6.35 -3.84 3.94
C ASN A 69 -7.84 -3.80 3.59
N PHE A 70 -8.69 -3.55 4.59
CA PHE A 70 -10.15 -3.60 4.50
C PHE A 70 -10.79 -2.61 3.51
N THR A 71 -10.04 -1.65 2.98
CA THR A 71 -10.54 -0.72 1.96
C THR A 71 -10.45 -1.27 0.55
N MET A 72 -9.69 -2.36 0.34
CA MET A 72 -9.44 -2.93 -0.98
C MET A 72 -10.60 -3.80 -1.46
N GLY A 73 -10.73 -3.93 -2.79
CA GLY A 73 -11.77 -4.73 -3.43
C GLY A 73 -11.41 -6.21 -3.57
N ALA A 74 -12.36 -6.98 -4.09
CA ALA A 74 -12.20 -8.41 -4.34
C ALA A 74 -11.03 -8.73 -5.28
N ASP A 75 -10.68 -7.82 -6.20
CA ASP A 75 -9.54 -7.96 -7.12
C ASP A 75 -8.20 -8.16 -6.38
N ALA A 76 -8.00 -7.46 -5.27
CA ALA A 76 -6.80 -7.66 -4.44
C ALA A 76 -6.82 -8.99 -3.69
N GLU A 77 -7.98 -9.38 -3.16
CA GLU A 77 -8.17 -10.67 -2.48
C GLU A 77 -7.96 -11.84 -3.44
N ASP A 78 -8.55 -11.78 -4.64
CA ASP A 78 -8.37 -12.79 -5.69
C ASP A 78 -6.91 -12.92 -6.11
N ALA A 79 -6.18 -11.81 -6.26
CA ALA A 79 -4.77 -11.81 -6.59
C ALA A 79 -3.91 -12.47 -5.50
N ILE A 80 -4.18 -12.17 -4.22
CA ILE A 80 -3.51 -12.82 -3.08
C ILE A 80 -3.78 -14.33 -3.08
N ASN A 81 -5.03 -14.73 -3.30
CA ASN A 81 -5.40 -16.13 -3.35
C ASN A 81 -4.75 -16.88 -4.54
N LYS A 82 -4.59 -16.23 -5.69
CA LYS A 82 -3.83 -16.77 -6.83
C LYS A 82 -2.35 -16.99 -6.48
N LEU A 83 -1.70 -15.99 -5.87
CA LEU A 83 -0.30 -16.09 -5.44
C LEU A 83 -0.11 -17.23 -4.44
N HIS A 84 -0.99 -17.34 -3.45
CA HIS A 84 -0.97 -18.43 -2.47
C HIS A 84 -1.12 -19.81 -3.13
N LYS A 85 -2.07 -19.97 -4.04
CA LYS A 85 -2.26 -21.22 -4.80
C LYS A 85 -1.04 -21.59 -5.66
N ALA A 86 -0.27 -20.59 -6.11
CA ALA A 86 0.98 -20.77 -6.83
C ALA A 86 2.19 -21.07 -5.91
N GLY A 87 1.99 -21.18 -4.59
CA GLY A 87 3.06 -21.43 -3.62
C GLY A 87 3.89 -20.19 -3.28
N ILE A 88 3.42 -18.98 -3.62
CA ILE A 88 4.11 -17.72 -3.35
C ILE A 88 3.59 -17.14 -2.03
N GLY A 89 4.50 -16.89 -1.08
CA GLY A 89 4.19 -16.30 0.21
C GLY A 89 3.75 -14.84 0.07
N VAL A 90 2.66 -14.45 0.75
CA VAL A 90 2.21 -13.05 0.76
C VAL A 90 2.37 -12.46 2.14
N VAL A 91 3.11 -11.34 2.21
CA VAL A 91 3.25 -10.49 3.40
C VAL A 91 2.41 -9.24 3.20
N ALA A 92 1.45 -8.98 4.09
CA ALA A 92 0.60 -7.81 3.98
C ALA A 92 1.24 -6.57 4.60
N MET A 93 1.29 -5.47 3.86
CA MET A 93 1.66 -4.14 4.36
C MET A 93 0.49 -3.16 4.24
N LYS A 94 0.60 -1.97 4.86
CA LYS A 94 -0.43 -0.92 4.86
C LYS A 94 -1.77 -1.38 5.47
N VAL A 95 -1.71 -2.34 6.35
CA VAL A 95 -2.87 -3.05 6.92
C VAL A 95 -3.85 -2.14 7.66
N MET A 96 -3.37 -1.00 8.17
CA MET A 96 -4.16 -0.02 8.92
C MET A 96 -4.85 1.05 8.05
N ALA A 97 -4.76 0.96 6.71
CA ALA A 97 -5.39 1.88 5.76
C ALA A 97 -5.16 3.38 6.10
N GLY A 98 -3.91 3.76 6.35
CA GLY A 98 -3.57 5.15 6.70
C GLY A 98 -3.93 5.55 8.13
N GLY A 99 -4.35 4.58 8.96
CA GLY A 99 -4.58 4.81 10.39
C GLY A 99 -3.28 5.12 11.12
N ARG A 100 -3.30 6.15 11.97
CA ARG A 100 -2.17 6.57 12.80
C ARG A 100 -2.60 6.74 14.26
N ARG A 101 -1.79 6.24 15.18
CA ARG A 101 -1.79 6.66 16.57
C ARG A 101 -0.72 7.72 16.77
N GLY A 102 -0.98 8.81 17.49
CA GLY A 102 0.00 9.83 17.79
C GLY A 102 -0.60 11.14 18.28
N ARG A 103 0.25 12.17 18.51
CA ARG A 103 -0.11 13.45 19.16
C ARG A 103 -1.24 14.25 18.48
N GLN A 104 -1.56 13.96 17.23
CA GLN A 104 -2.75 14.47 16.53
C GLN A 104 -3.41 13.31 15.81
N PRO A 105 -4.13 12.43 16.51
CA PRO A 105 -4.91 11.39 15.86
C PRO A 105 -6.00 12.07 15.04
N ARG A 106 -6.23 11.62 13.81
CA ARG A 106 -7.51 11.89 13.16
C ARG A 106 -8.56 11.17 14.01
N PRO A 107 -9.55 11.86 14.59
CA PRO A 107 -10.50 11.26 15.52
C PRO A 107 -11.19 10.02 14.93
N GLU A 108 -11.46 10.06 13.62
CA GLU A 108 -12.11 9.00 12.85
C GLU A 108 -11.26 7.73 12.70
N LEU A 109 -9.93 7.83 12.80
CA LEU A 109 -9.01 6.70 12.67
C LEU A 109 -8.58 6.10 14.01
N SER A 110 -8.90 6.75 15.10
CA SER A 110 -8.48 6.37 16.45
C SER A 110 -9.59 5.76 17.31
N ARG A 111 -10.72 5.35 16.70
CA ARG A 111 -11.76 4.64 17.44
C ARG A 111 -11.20 3.39 18.11
N PRO A 112 -11.50 3.14 19.40
CA PRO A 112 -11.04 1.95 20.08
C PRO A 112 -11.37 0.68 19.30
N GLY A 113 -10.38 -0.22 19.17
CA GLY A 113 -10.53 -1.49 18.47
C GLY A 113 -10.41 -1.42 16.92
N GLY A 114 -10.36 -0.23 16.31
CA GLY A 114 -10.30 -0.11 14.85
C GLY A 114 -9.01 -0.68 14.24
N MET A 115 -7.87 -0.51 14.91
CA MET A 115 -6.59 -1.07 14.47
C MET A 115 -6.58 -2.59 14.58
N ALA A 116 -7.03 -3.12 15.73
CA ALA A 116 -7.14 -4.56 15.94
C ALA A 116 -8.11 -5.21 14.93
N ALA A 117 -9.28 -4.59 14.67
CA ALA A 117 -10.23 -5.04 13.65
C ALA A 117 -9.60 -5.07 12.26
N ALA A 118 -8.82 -4.04 11.88
CA ALA A 118 -8.13 -4.00 10.58
C ALA A 118 -7.08 -5.12 10.45
N LEU A 119 -6.32 -5.39 11.50
CA LEU A 119 -5.34 -6.48 11.50
C LEU A 119 -6.03 -7.84 11.41
N ARG A 120 -7.10 -8.09 12.19
CA ARG A 120 -7.87 -9.34 12.10
C ARG A 120 -8.50 -9.52 10.72
N TRP A 121 -8.97 -8.44 10.09
CA TRP A 121 -9.49 -8.49 8.72
C TRP A 121 -8.46 -8.98 7.72
N VAL A 122 -7.22 -8.51 7.81
CA VAL A 122 -6.12 -8.96 6.94
C VAL A 122 -5.78 -10.43 7.21
N LEU A 123 -5.63 -10.80 8.48
CA LEU A 123 -5.20 -12.14 8.89
C LEU A 123 -6.28 -13.22 8.70
N LYS A 124 -7.56 -12.86 8.51
CA LYS A 124 -8.60 -13.83 8.15
C LYS A 124 -8.40 -14.44 6.76
N ASN A 125 -7.68 -13.75 5.85
CA ASN A 125 -7.37 -14.28 4.53
C ASN A 125 -6.21 -15.28 4.64
N GLN A 126 -6.51 -16.55 4.42
CA GLN A 126 -5.53 -17.65 4.52
C GLN A 126 -4.41 -17.57 3.46
N GLY A 127 -4.58 -16.78 2.40
CA GLY A 127 -3.53 -16.47 1.43
C GLY A 127 -2.46 -15.52 1.96
N VAL A 128 -2.69 -14.86 3.12
CA VAL A 128 -1.73 -13.98 3.79
C VAL A 128 -0.93 -14.77 4.83
N ALA A 129 0.36 -14.92 4.59
CA ALA A 129 1.25 -15.65 5.50
C ALA A 129 1.55 -14.86 6.78
N THR A 130 1.74 -13.54 6.66
CA THR A 130 1.99 -12.62 7.78
C THR A 130 1.75 -11.17 7.37
N SER A 131 1.87 -10.25 8.33
CA SER A 131 1.72 -8.82 8.09
C SER A 131 2.80 -8.00 8.78
N VAL A 132 3.07 -6.80 8.24
CA VAL A 132 3.98 -5.80 8.81
C VAL A 132 3.18 -4.53 9.19
N PRO A 133 2.45 -4.55 10.30
CA PRO A 133 1.76 -3.37 10.80
C PRO A 133 2.79 -2.36 11.32
N SER A 134 2.50 -1.06 11.17
CA SER A 134 3.34 -0.02 11.75
C SER A 134 3.17 0.03 13.26
N MET A 135 4.27 0.06 14.00
CA MET A 135 4.32 0.17 15.45
C MET A 135 5.38 1.19 15.84
N THR A 136 5.09 2.07 16.79
CA THR A 136 5.98 3.12 17.26
C THR A 136 6.22 3.11 18.77
N ASP A 137 5.50 2.24 19.49
CA ASP A 137 5.60 2.03 20.92
C ASP A 137 5.28 0.57 21.31
N ILE A 138 5.56 0.22 22.55
CA ILE A 138 5.39 -1.15 23.07
C ILE A 138 3.91 -1.52 23.21
N GLU A 139 3.05 -0.58 23.56
CA GLU A 139 1.61 -0.80 23.69
C GLU A 139 0.99 -1.24 22.36
N GLN A 140 1.42 -0.64 21.24
CA GLN A 140 0.99 -1.06 19.90
C GLN A 140 1.50 -2.46 19.54
N LEU A 141 2.73 -2.79 19.93
CA LEU A 141 3.27 -4.14 19.74
C LEU A 141 2.42 -5.17 20.50
N GLU A 142 2.13 -4.93 21.78
CA GLU A 142 1.32 -5.83 22.60
C GLU A 142 -0.11 -5.98 22.08
N GLU A 143 -0.75 -4.88 21.65
CA GLU A 143 -2.08 -4.93 21.03
C GLU A 143 -2.08 -5.77 19.75
N ASN A 144 -1.10 -5.54 18.85
CA ASN A 144 -0.97 -6.29 17.62
C ASN A 144 -0.71 -7.78 17.90
N PHE A 145 0.17 -8.09 18.87
CA PHE A 145 0.46 -9.46 19.26
C PHE A 145 -0.78 -10.19 19.81
N LYS A 146 -1.52 -9.56 20.72
CA LYS A 146 -2.80 -10.10 21.24
C LYS A 146 -3.83 -10.31 20.13
N THR A 147 -3.84 -9.40 19.14
CA THR A 147 -4.78 -9.45 18.03
C THR A 147 -4.53 -10.64 17.09
N MET A 148 -3.29 -11.09 16.91
CA MET A 148 -2.93 -12.19 16.02
C MET A 148 -3.61 -13.52 16.37
N SER A 149 -3.90 -13.77 17.63
CA SER A 149 -4.58 -14.98 18.09
C SER A 149 -6.12 -14.91 18.05
N GLN A 150 -6.68 -13.76 17.67
CA GLN A 150 -8.11 -13.51 17.70
C GLN A 150 -8.74 -13.67 16.31
N LYS A 151 -9.93 -14.25 16.26
CA LYS A 151 -10.70 -14.36 15.01
C LYS A 151 -11.41 -13.05 14.68
N PHE A 152 -11.52 -12.77 13.39
CA PHE A 152 -12.34 -11.68 12.88
C PHE A 152 -13.83 -11.93 13.18
N SER A 153 -14.54 -10.90 13.63
CA SER A 153 -15.92 -10.99 14.11
C SER A 153 -16.88 -10.02 13.39
N ASP A 154 -18.18 -10.22 13.57
CA ASP A 154 -19.21 -9.28 13.07
C ASP A 154 -19.08 -7.89 13.70
N ALA A 155 -18.62 -7.80 14.94
CA ALA A 155 -18.33 -6.52 15.58
C ALA A 155 -17.19 -5.78 14.87
N ASP A 156 -16.13 -6.50 14.49
CA ASP A 156 -15.03 -5.94 13.69
C ASP A 156 -15.53 -5.46 12.32
N GLN A 157 -16.40 -6.24 11.67
CA GLN A 157 -16.98 -5.86 10.39
C GLN A 157 -17.77 -4.55 10.49
N LYS A 158 -18.57 -4.37 11.55
CA LYS A 158 -19.31 -3.11 11.79
C LYS A 158 -18.37 -1.92 12.00
N ILE A 159 -17.31 -2.09 12.80
CA ILE A 159 -16.29 -1.07 13.03
C ILE A 159 -15.63 -0.67 11.70
N LEU A 160 -15.20 -1.64 10.88
CA LEU A 160 -14.51 -1.36 9.63
C LEU A 160 -15.45 -0.77 8.56
N THR A 161 -16.73 -1.16 8.54
CA THR A 161 -17.72 -0.57 7.63
C THR A 161 -17.92 0.92 7.95
N ALA A 162 -18.13 1.26 9.21
CA ALA A 162 -18.26 2.66 9.65
C ALA A 162 -17.00 3.46 9.28
N ARG A 163 -15.83 2.89 9.55
CA ARG A 163 -14.55 3.52 9.22
C ARG A 163 -14.35 3.72 7.72
N LEU A 164 -14.74 2.74 6.90
CA LEU A 164 -14.65 2.87 5.44
C LEU A 164 -15.48 4.04 4.92
N GLU A 165 -16.69 4.25 5.43
CA GLU A 165 -17.53 5.39 5.05
C GLU A 165 -16.88 6.73 5.45
N GLU A 166 -16.27 6.81 6.63
CA GLU A 166 -15.56 8.02 7.09
C GLU A 166 -14.38 8.41 6.19
N ILE A 167 -13.57 7.44 5.75
CA ILE A 167 -12.35 7.71 4.98
C ILE A 167 -12.53 7.64 3.46
N ARG A 168 -13.67 7.16 2.97
CA ARG A 168 -13.92 6.84 1.55
C ARG A 168 -13.61 7.99 0.58
N THR A 169 -13.93 9.22 0.96
CA THR A 169 -13.73 10.40 0.10
C THR A 169 -12.28 10.89 0.06
N GLU A 170 -11.44 10.43 0.98
CA GLU A 170 -10.08 10.91 1.16
C GLU A 170 -9.00 9.87 0.92
N TYR A 171 -9.26 8.60 1.27
CA TYR A 171 -8.26 7.56 1.22
C TYR A 171 -8.17 6.89 -0.16
N CYS A 172 -7.01 7.01 -0.82
CA CYS A 172 -6.74 6.34 -2.09
C CYS A 172 -6.32 4.88 -1.86
N ARG A 173 -7.02 3.93 -2.50
CA ARG A 173 -6.68 2.48 -2.47
C ARG A 173 -5.49 2.10 -3.36
N MET A 174 -4.90 3.07 -4.08
CA MET A 174 -3.78 2.87 -5.01
C MET A 174 -4.05 1.86 -6.14
N CYS A 175 -5.31 1.69 -6.54
CA CYS A 175 -5.71 0.74 -7.59
C CYS A 175 -5.31 1.13 -9.02
N GLY A 176 -4.76 2.33 -9.25
CA GLY A 176 -4.27 2.80 -10.54
C GLY A 176 -5.33 3.15 -11.59
N ARG A 177 -6.63 3.01 -11.30
CA ARG A 177 -7.70 3.24 -12.30
C ARG A 177 -7.79 4.67 -12.83
N CYS A 178 -7.12 5.63 -12.19
CA CYS A 178 -7.01 7.03 -12.64
C CYS A 178 -5.73 7.33 -13.42
N ASP A 179 -4.79 6.39 -13.51
CA ASP A 179 -3.52 6.62 -14.19
C ASP A 179 -3.74 6.81 -15.69
N GLY A 180 -2.95 7.70 -16.28
CA GLY A 180 -3.05 8.08 -17.69
C GLY A 180 -4.31 8.89 -18.07
N LYS A 181 -5.24 9.17 -17.12
CA LYS A 181 -6.48 9.88 -17.41
C LYS A 181 -6.41 11.39 -17.20
N CYS A 182 -5.33 11.89 -16.60
CA CYS A 182 -5.14 13.33 -16.45
C CYS A 182 -4.68 13.96 -17.77
N PRO A 183 -5.42 14.95 -18.35
CA PRO A 183 -5.01 15.59 -19.61
C PRO A 183 -3.66 16.29 -19.51
N GLN A 184 -3.26 16.70 -18.30
CA GLN A 184 -1.97 17.34 -18.03
C GLN A 184 -0.86 16.31 -17.72
N GLY A 185 -1.16 15.00 -17.77
CA GLY A 185 -0.19 13.93 -17.53
C GLY A 185 0.22 13.76 -16.05
N LEU A 186 -0.52 14.36 -15.09
CA LEU A 186 -0.20 14.21 -13.68
C LEU A 186 -0.39 12.74 -13.24
N PRO A 187 0.59 12.13 -12.51
CA PRO A 187 0.46 10.78 -11.98
C PRO A 187 -0.44 10.79 -10.73
N VAL A 188 -1.75 10.76 -10.97
CA VAL A 188 -2.78 11.03 -9.97
C VAL A 188 -2.70 10.10 -8.77
N SER A 189 -2.56 8.79 -8.99
CA SER A 189 -2.49 7.83 -7.89
C SER A 189 -1.26 8.03 -7.02
N ASP A 190 -0.13 8.45 -7.63
CA ASP A 190 1.10 8.70 -6.90
C ASP A 190 1.00 9.96 -6.04
N VAL A 191 0.48 11.06 -6.61
CA VAL A 191 0.26 12.31 -5.84
C VAL A 191 -0.68 12.07 -4.65
N LEU A 192 -1.75 11.28 -4.84
CA LEU A 192 -2.65 10.91 -3.74
C LEU A 192 -1.95 10.03 -2.69
N ARG A 193 -1.02 9.17 -3.11
CA ARG A 193 -0.19 8.36 -2.20
C ARG A 193 0.74 9.26 -1.38
N TYR A 194 1.41 10.24 -2.00
CA TYR A 194 2.27 11.18 -1.29
C TYR A 194 1.50 11.99 -0.25
N LEU A 195 0.28 12.40 -0.58
CA LEU A 195 -0.62 13.04 0.37
C LEU A 195 -1.00 12.11 1.53
N THR A 196 -1.19 10.81 1.27
CA THR A 196 -1.44 9.80 2.31
C THR A 196 -0.23 9.64 3.23
N TYR A 197 1.01 9.74 2.72
CA TYR A 197 2.20 9.74 3.58
C TYR A 197 2.19 10.93 4.55
N ALA A 198 1.89 12.12 4.07
CA ALA A 198 1.86 13.32 4.89
C ALA A 198 0.71 13.32 5.92
N GLU A 199 -0.52 13.14 5.44
CA GLU A 199 -1.72 13.31 6.28
C GLU A 199 -2.13 12.01 7.00
N GLY A 200 -1.98 10.86 6.33
CA GLY A 200 -2.37 9.55 6.89
C GLY A 200 -1.31 8.99 7.84
N TYR A 201 -0.03 9.02 7.45
CA TYR A 201 1.06 8.45 8.25
C TYR A 201 1.86 9.51 9.01
N GLY A 202 1.59 10.81 8.80
CA GLY A 202 2.31 11.93 9.44
C GLY A 202 3.76 12.07 8.98
N GLN A 203 4.09 11.52 7.82
CA GLN A 203 5.42 11.58 7.20
C GLN A 203 5.44 12.69 6.14
N PHE A 204 5.25 13.93 6.57
CA PHE A 204 5.21 15.10 5.67
C PHE A 204 6.46 15.20 4.80
N ALA A 205 7.65 15.08 5.40
CA ALA A 205 8.91 15.18 4.68
C ALA A 205 9.00 14.16 3.53
N LEU A 206 8.61 12.89 3.79
CA LEU A 206 8.59 11.84 2.77
C LEU A 206 7.60 12.15 1.65
N GLY A 207 6.38 12.57 1.99
CA GLY A 207 5.36 12.93 0.99
C GLY A 207 5.82 14.08 0.10
N ARG A 208 6.42 15.10 0.71
CA ARG A 208 6.96 16.29 0.00
C ARG A 208 8.16 15.92 -0.87
N GLU A 209 9.08 15.11 -0.38
CA GLU A 209 10.25 14.64 -1.16
C GLU A 209 9.80 13.94 -2.45
N HIS A 210 8.90 12.98 -2.35
CA HIS A 210 8.36 12.30 -3.54
C HIS A 210 7.66 13.25 -4.51
N PHE A 211 6.90 14.22 -3.99
CA PHE A 211 6.24 15.22 -4.84
C PHE A 211 7.27 16.08 -5.58
N LEU A 212 8.35 16.49 -4.91
CA LEU A 212 9.42 17.29 -5.50
C LEU A 212 10.28 16.53 -6.52
N GLN A 213 10.30 15.19 -6.48
CA GLN A 213 10.94 14.35 -7.49
C GLN A 213 10.16 14.29 -8.81
N LEU A 214 8.89 14.74 -8.84
CA LEU A 214 8.16 14.86 -10.09
C LEU A 214 8.84 15.91 -11.00
N PRO A 215 8.84 15.69 -12.34
CA PRO A 215 9.29 16.69 -13.29
C PRO A 215 8.63 18.06 -13.06
N GLU A 216 9.37 19.15 -13.21
CA GLU A 216 8.88 20.52 -12.94
C GLU A 216 7.57 20.82 -13.68
N ARG A 217 7.46 20.41 -14.94
CA ARG A 217 6.23 20.59 -15.74
C ARG A 217 4.99 19.95 -15.09
N LEU A 218 5.16 18.86 -14.32
CA LEU A 218 4.06 18.19 -13.61
C LEU A 218 3.77 18.84 -12.26
N ARG A 219 4.80 19.33 -11.57
CA ARG A 219 4.65 20.09 -10.32
C ARG A 219 3.94 21.44 -10.54
N SER A 220 4.12 22.02 -11.72
CA SER A 220 3.51 23.30 -12.11
C SER A 220 2.05 23.19 -12.54
N VAL A 221 1.52 21.97 -12.76
CA VAL A 221 0.08 21.77 -13.03
C VAL A 221 -0.75 22.29 -11.87
N ARG A 222 -1.81 23.04 -12.17
CA ARG A 222 -2.76 23.56 -11.15
C ARG A 222 -4.13 22.93 -11.38
N CYS A 223 -4.48 21.98 -10.51
CA CYS A 223 -5.74 21.22 -10.63
C CYS A 223 -7.00 22.11 -10.47
N GLY A 224 -6.89 23.24 -9.77
CA GLY A 224 -7.98 24.21 -9.63
C GLY A 224 -8.28 25.03 -10.90
N GLU A 225 -7.34 25.08 -11.86
CA GLU A 225 -7.47 25.86 -13.10
C GLU A 225 -8.06 25.05 -14.26
N CYS A 226 -8.22 23.75 -14.12
CA CYS A 226 -8.91 22.95 -15.12
C CYS A 226 -10.41 23.29 -15.15
N ALA A 227 -10.96 23.54 -16.34
CA ALA A 227 -12.39 23.82 -16.53
C ALA A 227 -13.27 22.68 -15.99
N SER A 228 -12.83 21.43 -16.18
CA SER A 228 -13.39 20.25 -15.52
C SER A 228 -12.34 19.15 -15.39
N CYS A 229 -12.38 18.43 -14.28
CA CYS A 229 -11.52 17.24 -14.12
C CYS A 229 -12.27 16.00 -14.66
N PRO A 230 -11.70 15.27 -15.64
CA PRO A 230 -12.35 14.08 -16.19
C PRO A 230 -12.25 12.86 -15.27
N ILE A 231 -11.40 12.94 -14.24
CA ILE A 231 -11.12 11.80 -13.38
C ILE A 231 -12.25 11.57 -12.39
N ARG A 232 -12.82 10.36 -12.45
CA ARG A 232 -13.82 9.88 -11.49
C ARG A 232 -13.27 8.65 -10.79
N CYS A 233 -13.18 8.72 -9.47
CA CYS A 233 -12.71 7.58 -8.67
C CYS A 233 -13.86 6.59 -8.45
N PRO A 234 -13.75 5.32 -8.88
CA PRO A 234 -14.80 4.32 -8.65
C PRO A 234 -14.97 3.96 -7.16
N ASN A 235 -13.98 4.31 -6.33
CA ASN A 235 -13.99 4.07 -4.88
C ASN A 235 -14.46 5.30 -4.07
N GLY A 236 -14.93 6.36 -4.74
CA GLY A 236 -15.54 7.53 -4.09
C GLY A 236 -14.57 8.62 -3.64
N VAL A 237 -13.26 8.51 -3.92
CA VAL A 237 -12.28 9.55 -3.56
C VAL A 237 -12.58 10.85 -4.33
N GLN A 238 -12.59 11.98 -3.62
CA GLN A 238 -12.72 13.32 -4.19
C GLN A 238 -11.40 13.78 -4.82
N VAL A 239 -11.05 13.18 -5.98
CA VAL A 239 -9.72 13.28 -6.58
C VAL A 239 -9.26 14.73 -6.76
N THR A 240 -10.06 15.59 -7.38
CA THR A 240 -9.70 16.99 -7.63
C THR A 240 -9.37 17.72 -6.34
N ARG A 241 -10.23 17.61 -5.33
CA ARG A 241 -10.02 18.23 -4.01
C ARG A 241 -8.72 17.74 -3.36
N ARG A 242 -8.44 16.43 -3.46
CA ARG A 242 -7.24 15.84 -2.88
C ARG A 242 -5.97 16.25 -3.63
N LEU A 243 -6.03 16.39 -4.95
CA LEU A 243 -4.90 16.89 -5.75
C LEU A 243 -4.59 18.36 -5.43
N ILE A 244 -5.61 19.21 -5.36
CA ILE A 244 -5.43 20.62 -4.93
C ILE A 244 -4.77 20.64 -3.55
N ARG A 245 -5.28 19.87 -2.61
CA ARG A 245 -4.72 19.78 -1.26
C ARG A 245 -3.26 19.34 -1.24
N ALA A 246 -2.87 18.37 -2.09
CA ALA A 246 -1.48 17.94 -2.20
C ALA A 246 -0.58 19.06 -2.74
N GLN A 247 -1.05 19.79 -3.75
CA GLN A 247 -0.34 20.91 -4.33
C GLN A 247 -0.16 22.09 -3.34
N GLU A 248 -1.19 22.42 -2.56
CA GLU A 248 -1.10 23.41 -1.48
C GLU A 248 -0.12 23.01 -0.37
N LEU A 249 -0.05 21.71 -0.09
CA LEU A 249 0.74 21.19 1.01
C LEU A 249 2.23 21.05 0.66
N PHE A 250 2.55 20.70 -0.60
CA PHE A 250 3.91 20.32 -1.00
C PHE A 250 4.64 21.33 -1.89
N ALA A 251 3.92 22.21 -2.57
CA ALA A 251 4.50 23.23 -3.46
C ALA A 251 5.25 24.35 -2.74
#